data_7cf5e4128d91ed4e5ec41d8d36f8be23
#
_entry.id   7cf5e4128d91ed4e5ec41d8d36f8be23
#
_cell.length_a   1.000
_cell.length_b   1.000
_cell.length_c   1.000
_cell.angle_alpha   90.00
_cell.angle_beta   90.00
_cell.angle_gamma   90.00
#
_symmetry.space_group_name_H-M   'P 1'
#
loop_
_entity.id
_entity.type
_entity.pdbx_description
1 polymer ?
#
loop_
_entity_poly.entity_id
_entity_poly.type
_entity_poly.pdbx_seq_one_letter_code
_entity_poly.pdbx_strand_id
1 'polypeptide(L)'
;MTRPRSFFALMMAFMMAFLVSCSSVEAKVPTTYTAAQIQQIQRYAPTLTEFRSRMDNLGTLIQNRNWIDTVTYIHGPLGDLRGTMRAVSGTLLPQSQQKAVDLTKSLFGDLVEIDNAAKANDYAKVTASYQTAVNHFENFLQLIPKA
;
A
#
# COMPACT_ATOMS: atom_id res chain seq x y z
N MET A 1 -2.79 -62.42 31.89
CA MET A 1 -3.48 -61.98 30.69
C MET A 1 -3.96 -60.51 30.92
N THR A 2 -3.13 -59.55 30.67
CA THR A 2 -3.43 -58.15 30.93
C THR A 2 -4.19 -57.56 29.71
N ARG A 3 -5.38 -57.04 29.96
CA ARG A 3 -6.34 -56.58 28.98
C ARG A 3 -5.88 -55.30 28.26
N PRO A 4 -5.82 -55.24 26.93
CA PRO A 4 -5.35 -54.08 26.15
C PRO A 4 -6.32 -52.86 26.16
N ARG A 5 -7.42 -52.95 26.94
CA ARG A 5 -8.45 -51.91 27.03
C ARG A 5 -7.98 -50.63 27.75
N SER A 6 -7.03 -50.76 28.69
CA SER A 6 -6.50 -49.59 29.44
C SER A 6 -5.53 -48.74 28.63
N PHE A 7 -4.80 -49.33 27.70
CA PHE A 7 -3.86 -48.59 26.84
C PHE A 7 -4.57 -47.68 25.84
N PHE A 8 -5.70 -48.14 25.28
CA PHE A 8 -6.51 -47.33 24.37
C PHE A 8 -7.19 -46.16 25.07
N ALA A 9 -7.64 -46.35 26.31
CA ALA A 9 -8.26 -45.29 27.10
C ALA A 9 -7.24 -44.18 27.48
N LEU A 10 -6.00 -44.58 27.79
CA LEU A 10 -4.92 -43.65 28.15
C LEU A 10 -4.44 -42.85 26.93
N MET A 11 -4.40 -43.48 25.75
CA MET A 11 -4.02 -42.82 24.49
C MET A 11 -5.09 -41.85 24.02
N MET A 12 -6.38 -42.17 24.21
CA MET A 12 -7.49 -41.28 23.89
C MET A 12 -7.57 -40.08 24.83
N ALA A 13 -7.26 -40.23 26.10
CA ALA A 13 -7.18 -39.14 27.08
C ALA A 13 -6.03 -38.16 26.76
N PHE A 14 -4.89 -38.70 26.27
CA PHE A 14 -3.74 -37.90 25.90
C PHE A 14 -4.01 -37.07 24.60
N MET A 15 -4.78 -37.65 23.68
CA MET A 15 -5.16 -36.93 22.44
C MET A 15 -6.16 -35.78 22.66
N MET A 16 -7.05 -35.92 23.67
CA MET A 16 -7.98 -34.83 24.03
C MET A 16 -7.31 -33.67 24.75
N ALA A 17 -6.15 -33.84 25.37
CA ALA A 17 -5.42 -32.77 26.04
C ALA A 17 -4.79 -31.76 25.06
N PHE A 18 -4.57 -32.16 23.81
CA PHE A 18 -4.02 -31.26 22.79
C PHE A 18 -5.06 -30.37 22.07
N LEU A 19 -6.35 -30.63 22.25
CA LEU A 19 -7.42 -29.88 21.60
C LEU A 19 -7.89 -28.64 22.40
N VAL A 20 -7.44 -28.47 23.65
CA VAL A 20 -7.85 -27.35 24.51
C VAL A 20 -6.87 -26.16 24.48
N SER A 21 -5.77 -26.22 23.71
CA SER A 21 -4.78 -25.17 23.68
C SER A 21 -5.01 -24.13 22.56
N CYS A 22 -6.18 -24.06 21.95
CA CYS A 22 -6.61 -22.92 21.17
C CYS A 22 -7.48 -21.99 22.04
N SER A 23 -6.93 -21.46 23.12
CA SER A 23 -7.45 -20.19 23.63
C SER A 23 -7.20 -19.16 22.56
N SER A 24 -8.28 -18.67 21.94
CA SER A 24 -8.27 -17.50 21.07
C SER A 24 -7.64 -16.34 21.83
N VAL A 25 -6.34 -16.14 21.66
CA VAL A 25 -5.72 -14.85 21.95
C VAL A 25 -6.39 -13.91 20.95
N GLU A 26 -7.41 -13.18 21.38
CA GLU A 26 -7.90 -12.03 20.63
C GLU A 26 -6.68 -11.14 20.42
N ALA A 27 -6.10 -11.22 19.23
CA ALA A 27 -4.98 -10.39 18.83
C ALA A 27 -5.53 -8.96 18.80
N LYS A 28 -5.29 -8.22 19.89
CA LYS A 28 -5.70 -6.82 20.00
C LYS A 28 -5.05 -6.06 18.85
N VAL A 29 -5.86 -5.61 17.90
CA VAL A 29 -5.40 -4.87 16.73
C VAL A 29 -4.61 -3.66 17.23
N PRO A 30 -3.34 -3.50 16.86
CA PRO A 30 -2.53 -2.37 17.33
C PRO A 30 -3.15 -1.06 16.82
N THR A 31 -3.35 -0.12 17.72
CA THR A 31 -3.92 1.21 17.43
C THR A 31 -2.88 2.32 17.42
N THR A 32 -1.66 2.01 17.84
CA THR A 32 -0.53 2.95 17.92
C THR A 32 0.71 2.34 17.31
N TYR A 33 1.54 3.18 16.69
CA TYR A 33 2.83 2.75 16.15
C TYR A 33 3.86 2.57 17.26
N THR A 34 4.66 1.54 17.16
CA THR A 34 5.90 1.42 17.94
C THR A 34 7.00 2.29 17.33
N ALA A 35 8.02 2.67 18.12
CA ALA A 35 9.18 3.42 17.61
C ALA A 35 9.88 2.69 16.42
N ALA A 36 9.98 1.36 16.50
CA ALA A 36 10.56 0.54 15.43
C ALA A 36 9.74 0.61 14.12
N GLN A 37 8.41 0.59 14.23
CA GLN A 37 7.53 0.74 13.06
C GLN A 37 7.65 2.12 12.44
N ILE A 38 7.66 3.19 13.25
CA ILE A 38 7.88 4.56 12.77
C ILE A 38 9.21 4.64 12.02
N GLN A 39 10.29 4.12 12.61
CA GLN A 39 11.61 4.13 11.99
C GLN A 39 11.61 3.36 10.65
N GLN A 40 10.92 2.23 10.57
CA GLN A 40 10.79 1.47 9.32
C GLN A 40 10.05 2.27 8.25
N ILE A 41 8.94 2.91 8.60
CA ILE A 41 8.14 3.74 7.68
C ILE A 41 8.96 4.95 7.21
N GLN A 42 9.68 5.60 8.11
CA GLN A 42 10.49 6.78 7.80
C GLN A 42 11.64 6.49 6.81
N ARG A 43 12.06 5.24 6.63
CA ARG A 43 13.02 4.87 5.58
C ARG A 43 12.48 5.13 4.16
N TYR A 44 11.16 5.15 4.00
CA TYR A 44 10.52 5.45 2.72
C TYR A 44 10.32 6.95 2.47
N ALA A 45 10.45 7.79 3.49
CA ALA A 45 10.18 9.22 3.38
C ALA A 45 11.00 9.92 2.28
N PRO A 46 12.32 9.70 2.15
CA PRO A 46 13.10 10.30 1.06
C PRO A 46 12.59 9.90 -0.33
N THR A 47 12.31 8.62 -0.53
CA THR A 47 11.82 8.07 -1.80
C THR A 47 10.44 8.65 -2.15
N LEU A 48 9.55 8.78 -1.15
CA LEU A 48 8.23 9.38 -1.37
C LEU A 48 8.32 10.88 -1.69
N THR A 49 9.25 11.60 -1.05
CA THR A 49 9.53 13.00 -1.38
C THR A 49 10.04 13.15 -2.81
N GLU A 50 10.90 12.24 -3.24
CA GLU A 50 11.38 12.20 -4.62
C GLU A 50 10.22 11.94 -5.61
N PHE A 51 9.33 11.00 -5.33
CA PHE A 51 8.16 10.77 -6.16
C PHE A 51 7.21 11.98 -6.17
N ARG A 52 7.09 12.72 -5.06
CA ARG A 52 6.33 13.96 -5.04
C ARG A 52 6.91 14.98 -6.03
N SER A 53 8.22 15.17 -6.05
CA SER A 53 8.91 16.03 -7.03
C SER A 53 8.73 15.52 -8.47
N ARG A 54 8.75 14.20 -8.68
CA ARG A 54 8.49 13.61 -9.99
C ARG A 54 7.05 13.87 -10.46
N MET A 55 6.07 13.89 -9.56
CA MET A 55 4.70 14.29 -9.91
C MET A 55 4.64 15.75 -10.38
N ASP A 56 5.40 16.67 -9.76
CA ASP A 56 5.48 18.07 -10.21
C ASP A 56 6.10 18.18 -11.61
N ASN A 57 7.14 17.39 -11.91
CA ASN A 57 7.74 17.32 -13.23
C ASN A 57 6.74 16.80 -14.28
N LEU A 58 5.93 15.78 -13.95
CA LEU A 58 4.84 15.32 -14.80
C LEU A 58 3.85 16.45 -15.08
N GLY A 59 3.49 17.25 -14.07
CA GLY A 59 2.64 18.42 -14.22
C GLY A 59 3.21 19.46 -15.21
N THR A 60 4.52 19.68 -15.17
CA THR A 60 5.22 20.58 -16.10
C THR A 60 5.15 20.06 -17.55
N LEU A 61 5.33 18.76 -17.76
CA LEU A 61 5.19 18.14 -19.10
C LEU A 61 3.76 18.30 -19.64
N ILE A 62 2.76 18.12 -18.79
CA ILE A 62 1.34 18.27 -19.13
C ILE A 62 1.03 19.73 -19.52
N GLN A 63 1.49 20.71 -18.72
CA GLN A 63 1.31 22.15 -19.00
C GLN A 63 1.90 22.54 -20.35
N ASN A 64 3.05 21.98 -20.69
CA ASN A 64 3.73 22.20 -21.97
C ASN A 64 3.14 21.37 -23.12
N ARG A 65 2.09 20.55 -22.85
CA ARG A 65 1.47 19.64 -23.82
C ARG A 65 2.47 18.69 -24.49
N ASN A 66 3.51 18.32 -23.77
CA ASN A 66 4.51 17.40 -24.26
C ASN A 66 4.03 15.95 -24.03
N TRP A 67 3.15 15.46 -24.90
CA TRP A 67 2.45 14.20 -24.71
C TRP A 67 3.37 12.99 -24.77
N ILE A 68 4.38 13.01 -25.64
CA ILE A 68 5.33 11.91 -25.78
C ILE A 68 6.10 11.72 -24.48
N ASP A 69 6.66 12.80 -23.93
CA ASP A 69 7.40 12.72 -22.67
C ASP A 69 6.47 12.49 -21.49
N THR A 70 5.24 13.00 -21.50
CA THR A 70 4.22 12.69 -20.47
C THR A 70 3.99 11.19 -20.35
N VAL A 71 3.74 10.50 -21.46
CA VAL A 71 3.55 9.04 -21.50
C VAL A 71 4.82 8.32 -21.05
N THR A 72 5.97 8.70 -21.60
CA THR A 72 7.28 8.10 -21.24
C THR A 72 7.58 8.27 -19.76
N TYR A 73 7.26 9.43 -19.19
CA TYR A 73 7.52 9.77 -17.78
C TYR A 73 6.70 8.91 -16.81
N ILE A 74 5.45 8.60 -17.16
CA ILE A 74 4.58 7.72 -16.37
C ILE A 74 5.17 6.31 -16.29
N HIS A 75 5.64 5.78 -17.41
CA HIS A 75 6.16 4.41 -17.50
C HIS A 75 7.62 4.27 -17.01
N GLY A 76 8.41 5.32 -17.10
CA GLY A 76 9.81 5.36 -16.66
C GLY A 76 9.95 5.92 -15.23
N PRO A 77 10.10 7.24 -15.05
CA PRO A 77 10.38 7.84 -13.73
C PRO A 77 9.36 7.53 -12.63
N LEU A 78 8.08 7.30 -12.97
CA LEU A 78 7.04 6.93 -12.01
C LEU A 78 6.80 5.40 -11.90
N GLY A 79 7.54 4.59 -12.65
CA GLY A 79 7.31 3.14 -12.73
C GLY A 79 7.35 2.41 -11.38
N ASP A 80 8.29 2.78 -10.51
CA ASP A 80 8.48 2.14 -9.20
C ASP A 80 7.56 2.68 -8.09
N LEU A 81 6.82 3.76 -8.35
CA LEU A 81 5.93 4.39 -7.35
C LEU A 81 4.92 3.40 -6.77
N ARG A 82 4.33 2.54 -7.61
CA ARG A 82 3.34 1.54 -7.18
C ARG A 82 3.94 0.55 -6.17
N GLY A 83 5.15 0.07 -6.44
CA GLY A 83 5.88 -0.84 -5.55
C GLY A 83 6.16 -0.18 -4.20
N THR A 84 6.64 1.05 -4.22
CA THR A 84 6.93 1.85 -3.02
C THR A 84 5.66 2.08 -2.18
N MET A 85 4.57 2.53 -2.79
CA MET A 85 3.30 2.77 -2.07
C MET A 85 2.73 1.48 -1.46
N ARG A 86 2.81 0.34 -2.16
CA ARG A 86 2.39 -0.96 -1.62
C ARG A 86 3.25 -1.39 -0.43
N ALA A 87 4.57 -1.23 -0.52
CA ALA A 87 5.47 -1.55 0.58
C ALA A 87 5.16 -0.71 1.82
N VAL A 88 4.95 0.60 1.66
CA VAL A 88 4.54 1.49 2.74
C VAL A 88 3.18 1.09 3.31
N SER A 89 2.19 0.82 2.45
CA SER A 89 0.84 0.41 2.89
C SER A 89 0.89 -0.80 3.83
N GLY A 90 1.75 -1.78 3.54
CA GLY A 90 1.92 -2.97 4.38
C GLY A 90 2.56 -2.71 5.75
N THR A 91 3.20 -1.55 5.95
CA THR A 91 3.81 -1.15 7.23
C THR A 91 2.90 -0.28 8.10
N LEU A 92 1.80 0.22 7.55
CA LEU A 92 0.86 1.06 8.28
C LEU A 92 0.03 0.22 9.28
N LEU A 93 -0.60 0.92 10.23
CA LEU A 93 -1.57 0.28 11.13
C LEU A 93 -2.75 -0.30 10.35
N PRO A 94 -3.34 -1.43 10.79
CA PRO A 94 -4.41 -2.12 10.08
C PRO A 94 -5.57 -1.22 9.65
N GLN A 95 -5.96 -0.24 10.49
CA GLN A 95 -7.01 0.71 10.16
C GLN A 95 -6.66 1.67 9.01
N SER A 96 -5.37 1.87 8.71
CA SER A 96 -4.89 2.74 7.63
C SER A 96 -4.52 1.97 6.36
N GLN A 97 -4.26 0.67 6.46
CA GLN A 97 -3.80 -0.15 5.33
C GLN A 97 -4.80 -0.15 4.18
N GLN A 98 -6.09 -0.40 4.47
CA GLN A 98 -7.11 -0.45 3.42
C GLN A 98 -7.20 0.88 2.68
N LYS A 99 -7.25 2.00 3.40
CA LYS A 99 -7.26 3.34 2.81
C LYS A 99 -6.02 3.60 1.94
N ALA A 100 -4.84 3.18 2.39
CA ALA A 100 -3.60 3.31 1.63
C ALA A 100 -3.62 2.49 0.34
N VAL A 101 -4.15 1.27 0.39
CA VAL A 101 -4.33 0.42 -0.81
C VAL A 101 -5.31 1.05 -1.80
N ASP A 102 -6.44 1.58 -1.31
CA ASP A 102 -7.45 2.22 -2.16
C ASP A 102 -6.90 3.49 -2.82
N LEU A 103 -6.17 4.33 -2.08
CA LEU A 103 -5.50 5.51 -2.62
C LEU A 103 -4.44 5.14 -3.66
N THR A 104 -3.68 4.08 -3.41
CA THR A 104 -2.72 3.55 -4.40
C THR A 104 -3.44 3.14 -5.68
N LYS A 105 -4.54 2.40 -5.56
CA LYS A 105 -5.34 1.96 -6.72
C LYS A 105 -5.90 3.14 -7.50
N SER A 106 -6.45 4.13 -6.80
CA SER A 106 -7.03 5.33 -7.42
C SER A 106 -5.97 6.15 -8.16
N LEU A 107 -4.83 6.44 -7.52
CA LEU A 107 -3.70 7.13 -8.16
C LEU A 107 -3.28 6.46 -9.47
N PHE A 108 -3.15 5.12 -9.47
CA PHE A 108 -2.74 4.42 -10.68
C PHE A 108 -3.84 4.31 -11.73
N GLY A 109 -5.11 4.40 -11.34
CA GLY A 109 -6.22 4.64 -12.25
C GLY A 109 -6.09 5.98 -12.95
N ASP A 110 -5.82 7.05 -12.19
CA ASP A 110 -5.61 8.39 -12.76
C ASP A 110 -4.39 8.45 -13.71
N LEU A 111 -3.28 7.79 -13.36
CA LEU A 111 -2.11 7.74 -14.25
C LEU A 111 -2.41 7.03 -15.58
N VAL A 112 -3.23 5.99 -15.56
CA VAL A 112 -3.71 5.32 -16.78
C VAL A 112 -4.61 6.26 -17.60
N GLU A 113 -5.49 7.03 -16.95
CA GLU A 113 -6.32 8.02 -17.62
C GLU A 113 -5.48 9.14 -18.24
N ILE A 114 -4.44 9.62 -17.54
CA ILE A 114 -3.48 10.60 -18.09
C ILE A 114 -2.80 10.03 -19.35
N ASP A 115 -2.30 8.79 -19.28
CA ASP A 115 -1.64 8.12 -20.41
C ASP A 115 -2.57 8.03 -21.63
N ASN A 116 -3.81 7.58 -21.43
CA ASN A 116 -4.79 7.46 -22.51
C ASN A 116 -5.20 8.82 -23.09
N ALA A 117 -5.45 9.81 -22.23
CA ALA A 117 -5.85 11.14 -22.66
C ALA A 117 -4.71 11.90 -23.36
N ALA A 118 -3.46 11.70 -22.91
CA ALA A 118 -2.28 12.26 -23.58
C ALA A 118 -2.10 11.70 -25.00
N LYS A 119 -2.28 10.39 -25.19
CA LYS A 119 -2.29 9.75 -26.52
C LYS A 119 -3.40 10.27 -27.43
N ALA A 120 -4.55 10.67 -26.83
CA ALA A 120 -5.67 11.28 -27.54
C ALA A 120 -5.51 12.78 -27.74
N ASN A 121 -4.45 13.42 -27.21
CA ASN A 121 -4.23 14.87 -27.18
C ASN A 121 -5.36 15.65 -26.46
N ASP A 122 -6.05 15.01 -25.48
CA ASP A 122 -7.12 15.63 -24.70
C ASP A 122 -6.54 16.35 -23.47
N TYR A 123 -6.17 17.61 -23.66
CA TYR A 123 -5.59 18.44 -22.61
C TYR A 123 -6.50 18.59 -21.38
N ALA A 124 -7.80 18.76 -21.58
CA ALA A 124 -8.73 18.97 -20.48
C ALA A 124 -8.80 17.72 -19.58
N LYS A 125 -8.91 16.53 -20.19
CA LYS A 125 -8.93 15.27 -19.49
C LYS A 125 -7.61 14.96 -18.80
N VAL A 126 -6.47 15.19 -19.48
CA VAL A 126 -5.12 15.02 -18.88
C VAL A 126 -4.99 15.88 -17.63
N THR A 127 -5.36 17.16 -17.70
CA THR A 127 -5.22 18.10 -16.59
C THR A 127 -6.13 17.71 -15.41
N ALA A 128 -7.37 17.33 -15.68
CA ALA A 128 -8.30 16.89 -14.63
C ALA A 128 -7.80 15.64 -13.93
N SER A 129 -7.37 14.61 -14.69
CA SER A 129 -6.83 13.37 -14.14
C SER A 129 -5.53 13.58 -13.39
N TYR A 130 -4.68 14.51 -13.82
CA TYR A 130 -3.46 14.86 -13.08
C TYR A 130 -3.77 15.49 -11.73
N GLN A 131 -4.76 16.36 -11.62
CA GLN A 131 -5.14 16.95 -10.34
C GLN A 131 -5.68 15.91 -9.37
N THR A 132 -6.50 14.95 -9.84
CA THR A 132 -6.96 13.85 -9.00
C THR A 132 -5.81 12.94 -8.59
N ALA A 133 -4.87 12.64 -9.47
CA ALA A 133 -3.68 11.87 -9.16
C ALA A 133 -2.84 12.53 -8.05
N VAL A 134 -2.58 13.83 -8.14
CA VAL A 134 -1.87 14.58 -7.09
C VAL A 134 -2.64 14.51 -5.77
N ASN A 135 -3.96 14.72 -5.78
CA ASN A 135 -4.78 14.64 -4.57
C ASN A 135 -4.74 13.24 -3.93
N HIS A 136 -4.82 12.17 -4.71
CA HIS A 136 -4.72 10.81 -4.19
C HIS A 136 -3.34 10.55 -3.58
N PHE A 137 -2.27 11.04 -4.20
CA PHE A 137 -0.92 10.90 -3.67
C PHE A 137 -0.73 11.71 -2.37
N GLU A 138 -1.17 12.96 -2.30
CA GLU A 138 -1.11 13.76 -1.08
C GLU A 138 -1.90 13.12 0.07
N ASN A 139 -3.11 12.61 -0.22
CA ASN A 139 -3.90 11.89 0.78
C ASN A 139 -3.20 10.62 1.27
N PHE A 140 -2.46 9.94 0.39
CA PHE A 140 -1.62 8.80 0.78
C PHE A 140 -0.49 9.24 1.72
N LEU A 141 0.21 10.33 1.40
CA LEU A 141 1.30 10.87 2.23
C LEU A 141 0.81 11.26 3.63
N GLN A 142 -0.43 11.73 3.76
CA GLN A 142 -1.03 12.07 5.06
C GLN A 142 -1.27 10.85 5.97
N LEU A 143 -1.28 9.63 5.44
CA LEU A 143 -1.40 8.41 6.24
C LEU A 143 -0.10 8.01 6.93
N ILE A 144 1.02 8.61 6.52
CA ILE A 144 2.35 8.29 7.02
C ILE A 144 2.56 9.01 8.35
N PRO A 145 2.88 8.27 9.44
CA PRO A 145 3.15 8.89 10.72
C PRO A 145 4.38 9.79 10.62
N LYS A 146 4.28 10.97 11.20
CA LYS A 146 5.42 11.88 11.35
C LYS A 146 6.34 11.34 12.45
N ALA A 147 7.66 11.56 12.28
CA ALA A 147 8.66 11.22 13.30
C ALA A 147 8.49 12.08 14.54
#